data_f5d6bcaa5882540e63aaf18d18d16d35
#
_entry.id   f5d6bcaa5882540e63aaf18d18d16d35
#
_cell.length_a   1.000
_cell.length_b   1.000
_cell.length_c   1.000
_cell.angle_alpha   90.00
_cell.angle_beta   90.00
_cell.angle_gamma   90.00
#
_symmetry.space_group_name_H-M   'P 1'
#
loop_
_entity.id
_entity.type
_entity.pdbx_description
1 polymer ?
#
loop_
_entity_poly.entity_id
_entity_poly.type
_entity_poly.pdbx_seq_one_letter_code
_entity_poly.pdbx_strand_id
1 'polypeptide(L)'
;DWPEQAADVTTTLEISGLLGDIEQEISNFWPLNQTITPDDVRGDGDNLRDAIGENGWPLLEQSRGKAIFVLLARGQTRDLYIQDFPGLIGARMFTLSEEGSEEAAIFSITDPVGNGEDITRLVSEGYIVRSRADSGGEEADNNDTSRRDTAIAVGAHSISTDYPAKVDGLE
;
A
#
# COMPACT_ATOMS: atom_id res chain seq x y z
N ASP A 1 -22.63 -19.01 1.49
CA ASP A 1 -21.68 -19.90 2.15
C ASP A 1 -20.71 -20.43 1.10
N TRP A 2 -19.56 -19.81 0.99
CA TRP A 2 -18.44 -20.39 0.26
C TRP A 2 -17.89 -21.52 1.16
N PRO A 3 -17.71 -22.75 0.64
CA PRO A 3 -17.07 -23.79 1.42
C PRO A 3 -15.65 -23.30 1.79
N GLU A 4 -15.29 -23.39 3.06
CA GLU A 4 -13.92 -23.34 3.53
C GLU A 4 -13.15 -24.43 2.79
N GLN A 5 -12.57 -24.09 1.65
CA GLN A 5 -11.62 -24.94 1.01
C GLN A 5 -10.36 -24.88 1.86
N ALA A 6 -10.01 -25.98 2.47
CA ALA A 6 -8.67 -26.18 3.00
C ALA A 6 -7.67 -25.69 1.92
N ALA A 7 -6.74 -24.80 2.33
CA ALA A 7 -5.75 -24.26 1.41
C ALA A 7 -5.02 -25.45 0.77
N ASP A 8 -5.34 -25.75 -0.48
CA ASP A 8 -4.69 -26.78 -1.25
C ASP A 8 -3.26 -26.32 -1.56
N VAL A 9 -2.30 -27.20 -1.43
CA VAL A 9 -0.90 -26.93 -1.79
C VAL A 9 -0.79 -26.41 -3.23
N THR A 10 -1.64 -26.89 -4.12
CA THR A 10 -1.76 -26.42 -5.50
C THR A 10 -2.09 -24.93 -5.57
N THR A 11 -3.10 -24.48 -4.83
CA THR A 11 -3.49 -23.06 -4.77
C THR A 11 -2.36 -22.18 -4.24
N THR A 12 -1.62 -22.65 -3.24
CA THR A 12 -0.46 -21.92 -2.69
C THR A 12 0.64 -21.76 -3.74
N LEU A 13 0.98 -22.83 -4.47
CA LEU A 13 1.98 -22.78 -5.55
C LEU A 13 1.53 -21.88 -6.71
N GLU A 14 0.25 -21.88 -7.04
CA GLU A 14 -0.32 -21.00 -8.07
C GLU A 14 -0.21 -19.53 -7.65
N ILE A 15 -0.52 -19.18 -6.40
CA ILE A 15 -0.40 -17.80 -5.89
C ILE A 15 1.06 -17.34 -5.93
N SER A 16 2.01 -18.14 -5.41
CA SER A 16 3.44 -17.80 -5.47
C SER A 16 3.92 -17.64 -6.92
N GLY A 17 3.48 -18.52 -7.83
CA GLY A 17 3.79 -18.40 -9.25
C GLY A 17 3.31 -17.08 -9.84
N LEU A 18 2.05 -16.70 -9.59
CA LEU A 18 1.49 -15.43 -10.05
C LEU A 18 2.21 -14.21 -9.46
N LEU A 19 2.60 -14.27 -8.19
CA LEU A 19 3.37 -13.19 -7.56
C LEU A 19 4.75 -13.04 -8.20
N GLY A 20 5.42 -14.15 -8.52
CA GLY A 20 6.67 -14.16 -9.26
C GLY A 20 6.53 -13.58 -10.68
N ASP A 21 5.44 -13.91 -11.36
CA ASP A 21 5.15 -13.37 -12.70
C ASP A 21 4.91 -11.84 -12.64
N ILE A 22 4.22 -11.32 -11.61
CA ILE A 22 4.03 -9.88 -11.39
C ILE A 22 5.39 -9.18 -11.15
N GLU A 23 6.24 -9.73 -10.30
CA GLU A 23 7.60 -9.22 -10.07
C GLU A 23 8.42 -9.14 -11.37
N GLN A 24 8.33 -10.20 -12.18
CA GLN A 24 9.02 -10.27 -13.46
C GLN A 24 8.46 -9.24 -14.45
N GLU A 25 7.14 -9.06 -14.50
CA GLU A 25 6.50 -8.10 -15.38
C GLU A 25 6.86 -6.67 -15.00
N ILE A 26 6.83 -6.33 -13.70
CA ILE A 26 7.32 -5.04 -13.20
C ILE A 26 8.78 -4.84 -13.65
N SER A 27 9.63 -5.84 -13.48
CA SER A 27 11.03 -5.80 -13.88
C SER A 27 11.23 -5.53 -15.37
N ASN A 28 10.37 -6.08 -16.22
CA ASN A 28 10.48 -5.95 -17.67
C ASN A 28 10.15 -4.53 -18.16
N PHE A 29 9.21 -3.84 -17.50
CA PHE A 29 8.73 -2.53 -17.93
C PHE A 29 9.25 -1.38 -17.09
N TRP A 30 9.65 -1.62 -15.83
CA TRP A 30 10.10 -0.60 -14.90
C TRP A 30 11.51 -0.93 -14.38
N PRO A 31 12.55 -0.35 -14.97
CA PRO A 31 13.91 -0.57 -14.48
C PRO A 31 14.10 -0.01 -13.07
N LEU A 32 15.06 -0.56 -12.31
CA LEU A 32 15.31 -0.19 -10.92
C LEU A 32 15.51 1.33 -10.71
N ASN A 33 16.18 1.99 -11.64
CA ASN A 33 16.41 3.44 -11.55
C ASN A 33 15.13 4.29 -11.72
N GLN A 34 14.02 3.68 -12.14
CA GLN A 34 12.71 4.32 -12.26
C GLN A 34 11.71 3.79 -11.22
N THR A 35 12.18 3.03 -10.25
CA THR A 35 11.36 2.46 -9.18
C THR A 35 11.93 2.88 -7.83
N ILE A 36 11.09 3.03 -6.82
CA ILE A 36 11.47 3.06 -5.43
C ILE A 36 11.07 1.71 -4.85
N THR A 37 12.07 0.94 -4.48
CA THR A 37 11.90 -0.42 -3.92
C THR A 37 11.99 -0.41 -2.39
N PRO A 38 11.57 -1.49 -1.73
CA PRO A 38 11.83 -1.66 -0.30
C PRO A 38 13.31 -1.50 0.07
N ASP A 39 14.23 -1.98 -0.78
CA ASP A 39 15.67 -1.85 -0.56
C ASP A 39 16.16 -0.39 -0.61
N ASP A 40 15.58 0.45 -1.48
CA ASP A 40 15.92 1.88 -1.54
C ASP A 40 15.51 2.64 -0.27
N VAL A 41 14.45 2.17 0.41
CA VAL A 41 13.95 2.79 1.65
C VAL A 41 14.68 2.22 2.86
N ARG A 42 14.95 0.91 2.89
CA ARG A 42 15.70 0.28 3.99
C ARG A 42 17.15 0.75 4.02
N GLY A 43 17.79 0.94 2.86
CA GLY A 43 19.21 1.26 2.78
C GLY A 43 20.06 0.23 3.54
N ASP A 44 20.93 0.70 4.40
CA ASP A 44 21.79 -0.13 5.26
C ASP A 44 21.11 -0.54 6.61
N GLY A 45 19.82 -0.24 6.78
CA GLY A 45 19.05 -0.58 7.99
C GLY A 45 18.69 -2.06 8.08
N ASP A 46 18.43 -2.53 9.29
CA ASP A 46 18.11 -3.93 9.58
C ASP A 46 16.74 -4.33 9.00
N ASN A 47 15.76 -3.41 9.03
CA ASN A 47 14.41 -3.63 8.51
C ASN A 47 13.77 -2.30 8.05
N LEU A 48 12.66 -2.39 7.32
CA LEU A 48 11.97 -1.22 6.77
C LEU A 48 11.39 -0.30 7.85
N ARG A 49 10.74 -0.87 8.86
CA ARG A 49 10.11 -0.11 9.94
C ARG A 49 11.11 0.82 10.63
N ASP A 50 12.24 0.27 11.04
CA ASP A 50 13.23 1.02 11.79
C ASP A 50 13.94 2.04 10.89
N ALA A 51 14.24 1.66 9.63
CA ALA A 51 14.82 2.56 8.64
C ALA A 51 13.92 3.78 8.35
N ILE A 52 12.61 3.59 8.24
CA ILE A 52 11.65 4.69 8.05
C ILE A 52 11.64 5.61 9.28
N GLY A 53 11.63 5.04 10.48
CA GLY A 53 11.65 5.83 11.72
C GLY A 53 12.94 6.65 11.92
N GLU A 54 14.08 6.14 11.44
CA GLU A 54 15.38 6.78 11.60
C GLU A 54 15.74 7.72 10.45
N ASN A 55 15.51 7.30 9.22
CA ASN A 55 16.01 7.96 8.00
C ASN A 55 14.90 8.52 7.11
N GLY A 56 13.67 8.04 7.27
CA GLY A 56 12.54 8.39 6.42
C GLY A 56 12.63 7.79 5.01
N TRP A 57 11.85 8.33 4.11
CA TRP A 57 11.81 7.97 2.69
C TRP A 57 12.88 8.72 1.91
N PRO A 58 13.28 8.20 0.72
CA PRO A 58 14.15 8.94 -0.20
C PRO A 58 13.58 10.33 -0.51
N LEU A 59 14.47 11.32 -0.62
CA LEU A 59 14.04 12.70 -0.87
C LEU A 59 13.20 12.82 -2.15
N LEU A 60 12.18 13.66 -2.13
CA LEU A 60 11.28 13.88 -3.26
C LEU A 60 12.05 14.26 -4.54
N GLU A 61 13.13 15.02 -4.42
CA GLU A 61 13.99 15.38 -5.55
C GLU A 61 14.59 14.16 -6.23
N GLN A 62 15.00 13.16 -5.46
CA GLN A 62 15.59 11.90 -5.95
C GLN A 62 14.53 10.89 -6.42
N SER A 63 13.27 11.11 -6.02
CA SER A 63 12.14 10.22 -6.26
C SER A 63 11.28 10.63 -7.46
N ARG A 64 11.48 11.84 -7.99
CA ARG A 64 10.70 12.33 -9.14
C ARG A 64 10.88 11.44 -10.37
N GLY A 65 9.75 11.06 -10.98
CA GLY A 65 9.73 10.19 -12.14
C GLY A 65 9.89 8.70 -11.83
N LYS A 66 9.94 8.33 -10.55
CA LYS A 66 9.94 6.93 -10.11
C LYS A 66 8.55 6.47 -9.68
N ALA A 67 8.28 5.19 -9.87
CA ALA A 67 7.07 4.52 -9.40
C ALA A 67 7.31 3.78 -8.08
N ILE A 68 6.26 3.65 -7.27
CA ILE A 68 6.18 2.74 -6.13
C ILE A 68 5.12 1.70 -6.45
N PHE A 69 5.46 0.43 -6.33
CA PHE A 69 4.52 -0.68 -6.48
C PHE A 69 4.13 -1.21 -5.11
N VAL A 70 2.85 -1.46 -4.91
CA VAL A 70 2.30 -1.96 -3.64
C VAL A 70 1.39 -3.14 -3.90
N LEU A 71 1.70 -4.28 -3.32
CA LEU A 71 0.82 -5.44 -3.30
C LEU A 71 -0.35 -5.15 -2.36
N LEU A 72 -1.50 -4.79 -2.93
CA LEU A 72 -2.73 -4.49 -2.20
C LEU A 72 -3.44 -5.80 -1.81
N ALA A 73 -2.76 -6.64 -1.05
CA ALA A 73 -3.26 -7.92 -0.58
C ALA A 73 -3.08 -8.06 0.93
N ARG A 74 -3.91 -8.91 1.54
CA ARG A 74 -3.85 -9.28 2.96
C ARG A 74 -3.88 -10.80 3.10
N GLY A 75 -3.61 -11.31 4.30
CA GLY A 75 -3.64 -12.74 4.59
C GLY A 75 -2.69 -13.54 3.71
N GLN A 76 -3.11 -14.73 3.27
CA GLN A 76 -2.26 -15.71 2.60
C GLN A 76 -1.45 -15.14 1.42
N THR A 77 -2.05 -14.32 0.56
CA THR A 77 -1.34 -13.76 -0.60
C THR A 77 -0.19 -12.85 -0.19
N ARG A 78 -0.41 -11.97 0.81
CA ARG A 78 0.66 -11.14 1.37
C ARG A 78 1.72 -12.00 2.06
N ASP A 79 1.29 -12.98 2.86
CA ASP A 79 2.19 -13.79 3.67
C ASP A 79 3.11 -14.64 2.79
N LEU A 80 2.60 -15.18 1.68
CA LEU A 80 3.39 -15.88 0.68
C LEU A 80 4.42 -14.95 0.00
N TYR A 81 4.03 -13.72 -0.31
CA TYR A 81 4.97 -12.76 -0.88
C TYR A 81 6.11 -12.42 0.10
N ILE A 82 5.80 -12.20 1.38
CA ILE A 82 6.83 -11.99 2.42
C ILE A 82 7.68 -13.25 2.63
N GLN A 83 7.11 -14.44 2.48
CA GLN A 83 7.86 -15.69 2.54
C GLN A 83 8.87 -15.82 1.40
N ASP A 84 8.49 -15.42 0.19
CA ASP A 84 9.37 -15.42 -0.99
C ASP A 84 10.42 -14.30 -0.92
N PHE A 85 10.10 -13.18 -0.27
CA PHE A 85 10.97 -12.03 -0.05
C PHE A 85 11.03 -11.63 1.44
N PRO A 86 11.77 -12.39 2.28
CA PRO A 86 11.87 -12.09 3.72
C PRO A 86 12.38 -10.67 3.97
N GLY A 87 11.67 -9.89 4.80
CA GLY A 87 11.97 -8.47 5.03
C GLY A 87 11.84 -7.61 3.77
N LEU A 88 11.20 -8.11 2.71
CA LEU A 88 11.11 -7.53 1.38
C LEU A 88 12.47 -7.24 0.73
N ILE A 89 13.50 -8.05 1.07
CA ILE A 89 14.83 -7.94 0.48
C ILE A 89 14.78 -8.40 -0.98
N GLY A 90 15.21 -7.54 -1.92
CA GLY A 90 15.18 -7.80 -3.35
C GLY A 90 13.80 -7.68 -4.01
N ALA A 91 12.75 -7.41 -3.25
CA ALA A 91 11.38 -7.24 -3.76
C ALA A 91 11.23 -5.94 -4.56
N ARG A 92 10.34 -5.98 -5.56
CA ARG A 92 9.92 -4.78 -6.31
C ARG A 92 8.73 -4.07 -5.68
N MET A 93 7.89 -4.82 -4.97
CA MET A 93 6.68 -4.30 -4.36
C MET A 93 6.84 -4.18 -2.84
N PHE A 94 6.26 -3.12 -2.31
CA PHE A 94 5.88 -3.06 -0.91
C PHE A 94 4.63 -3.90 -0.67
N THR A 95 4.38 -4.28 0.57
CA THR A 95 3.12 -4.91 0.98
C THR A 95 2.28 -3.95 1.81
N LEU A 96 0.98 -4.25 1.96
CA LEU A 96 0.19 -3.62 3.01
C LEU A 96 0.74 -4.07 4.36
N SER A 97 1.12 -3.09 5.18
CA SER A 97 1.75 -3.32 6.46
C SER A 97 0.77 -3.72 7.56
N GLU A 98 1.28 -4.45 8.52
CA GLU A 98 0.70 -4.60 9.86
C GLU A 98 1.56 -3.85 10.86
N GLU A 99 0.92 -3.25 11.86
CA GLU A 99 1.67 -2.51 12.88
C GLU A 99 2.68 -3.42 13.59
N GLY A 100 3.89 -2.93 13.77
CA GLY A 100 4.96 -3.65 14.43
C GLY A 100 5.68 -4.69 13.57
N SER A 101 5.24 -4.96 12.34
CA SER A 101 5.99 -5.83 11.43
C SER A 101 7.29 -5.17 10.95
N GLU A 102 8.29 -5.96 10.62
CA GLU A 102 9.58 -5.48 10.12
C GLU A 102 9.45 -4.86 8.72
N GLU A 103 8.43 -5.29 7.95
CA GLU A 103 8.10 -4.79 6.62
C GLU A 103 7.21 -3.54 6.65
N ALA A 104 6.90 -2.97 7.83
CA ALA A 104 5.99 -1.85 7.96
C ALA A 104 6.51 -0.61 7.22
N ALA A 105 5.76 -0.18 6.19
CA ALA A 105 6.07 0.97 5.36
C ALA A 105 4.81 1.68 4.86
N ILE A 106 3.81 0.90 4.38
CA ILE A 106 2.62 1.42 3.73
C ILE A 106 1.37 0.82 4.35
N PHE A 107 0.49 1.67 4.84
CA PHE A 107 -0.77 1.27 5.48
C PHE A 107 -1.97 1.63 4.60
N SER A 108 -3.02 0.81 4.65
CA SER A 108 -4.31 1.11 4.02
C SER A 108 -5.40 1.14 5.10
N ILE A 109 -5.83 2.37 5.44
CA ILE A 109 -6.89 2.66 6.39
C ILE A 109 -8.00 3.35 5.62
N THR A 110 -9.02 2.59 5.23
CA THR A 110 -10.04 3.02 4.28
C THR A 110 -11.12 3.90 4.90
N ASP A 111 -11.23 3.96 6.21
CA ASP A 111 -12.16 4.83 6.93
C ASP A 111 -11.42 5.96 7.67
N PRO A 112 -11.26 7.13 7.05
CA PRO A 112 -10.57 8.26 7.69
C PRO A 112 -11.41 8.92 8.80
N VAL A 113 -12.74 8.76 8.77
CA VAL A 113 -13.62 9.35 9.76
C VAL A 113 -13.53 8.59 11.09
N GLY A 114 -13.58 7.26 11.02
CA GLY A 114 -13.50 6.40 12.20
C GLY A 114 -12.08 6.21 12.74
N ASN A 115 -11.05 6.37 11.89
CA ASN A 115 -9.65 6.05 12.24
C ASN A 115 -8.69 7.23 12.01
N GLY A 116 -9.17 8.46 12.11
CA GLY A 116 -8.37 9.66 11.84
C GLY A 116 -7.16 9.81 12.76
N GLU A 117 -7.27 9.44 14.03
CA GLU A 117 -6.17 9.46 15.00
C GLU A 117 -5.05 8.49 14.60
N ASP A 118 -5.40 7.25 14.19
CA ASP A 118 -4.42 6.26 13.73
C ASP A 118 -3.73 6.71 12.45
N ILE A 119 -4.46 7.28 11.49
CA ILE A 119 -3.86 7.84 10.27
C ILE A 119 -2.86 8.93 10.63
N THR A 120 -3.27 9.89 11.47
CA THR A 120 -2.40 11.00 11.88
C THR A 120 -1.14 10.50 12.61
N ARG A 121 -1.28 9.51 13.48
CA ARG A 121 -0.16 8.88 14.18
C ARG A 121 0.82 8.22 13.21
N LEU A 122 0.33 7.33 12.33
CA LEU A 122 1.16 6.61 11.36
C LEU A 122 1.87 7.58 10.40
N VAL A 123 1.19 8.63 9.96
CA VAL A 123 1.80 9.70 9.15
C VAL A 123 2.91 10.40 9.93
N SER A 124 2.70 10.70 11.22
CA SER A 124 3.72 11.35 12.07
C SER A 124 4.93 10.44 12.36
N GLU A 125 4.74 9.12 12.30
CA GLU A 125 5.79 8.11 12.41
C GLU A 125 6.55 7.88 11.09
N GLY A 126 6.15 8.56 10.00
CA GLY A 126 6.83 8.53 8.70
C GLY A 126 6.28 7.50 7.71
N TYR A 127 5.24 6.76 8.05
CA TYR A 127 4.63 5.77 7.15
C TYR A 127 3.78 6.42 6.06
N ILE A 128 3.73 5.79 4.89
CA ILE A 128 2.76 6.18 3.87
C ILE A 128 1.40 5.57 4.20
N VAL A 129 0.36 6.41 4.23
CA VAL A 129 -1.01 5.96 4.47
C VAL A 129 -1.89 6.24 3.25
N ARG A 130 -2.55 5.18 2.77
CA ARG A 130 -3.64 5.26 1.80
C ARG A 130 -4.97 5.26 2.51
N SER A 131 -5.88 6.15 2.09
CA SER A 131 -7.26 6.19 2.56
C SER A 131 -8.24 6.26 1.40
N ARG A 132 -9.54 6.47 1.68
CA ARG A 132 -10.59 6.57 0.67
C ARG A 132 -11.42 7.84 0.84
N ALA A 133 -11.83 8.42 -0.30
CA ALA A 133 -12.73 9.56 -0.36
C ALA A 133 -14.20 9.16 -0.28
N ASP A 134 -14.50 7.90 -0.58
CA ASP A 134 -15.85 7.36 -0.67
C ASP A 134 -15.94 5.93 -0.11
N SER A 135 -17.15 5.47 0.21
CA SER A 135 -17.44 4.13 0.66
C SER A 135 -18.79 3.66 0.11
N GLY A 136 -18.74 2.79 -0.91
CA GLY A 136 -19.94 2.20 -1.49
C GLY A 136 -20.79 3.15 -2.34
N GLY A 137 -20.31 4.35 -2.64
CA GLY A 137 -20.98 5.33 -3.50
C GLY A 137 -21.85 6.35 -2.77
N GLU A 138 -22.12 6.18 -1.49
CA GLU A 138 -23.03 7.07 -0.74
C GLU A 138 -22.57 8.53 -0.77
N GLU A 139 -21.29 8.77 -0.59
CA GLU A 139 -20.70 10.12 -0.61
C GLU A 139 -20.86 10.76 -2.00
N ALA A 140 -20.65 10.00 -3.07
CA ALA A 140 -20.80 10.49 -4.44
C ALA A 140 -22.27 10.80 -4.77
N ASP A 141 -23.17 9.90 -4.43
CA ASP A 141 -24.62 10.06 -4.70
C ASP A 141 -25.23 11.28 -3.96
N ASN A 142 -24.67 11.61 -2.79
CA ASN A 142 -25.13 12.76 -2.00
C ASN A 142 -24.27 14.02 -2.17
N ASN A 143 -23.27 14.00 -3.07
CA ASN A 143 -22.26 15.04 -3.21
C ASN A 143 -21.60 15.41 -1.86
N ASP A 144 -21.38 14.41 -1.02
CA ASP A 144 -20.77 14.57 0.30
C ASP A 144 -19.26 14.43 0.21
N THR A 145 -18.55 15.50 0.50
CA THR A 145 -17.07 15.51 0.49
C THR A 145 -16.44 15.31 1.86
N SER A 146 -17.21 15.09 2.90
CA SER A 146 -16.74 15.05 4.29
C SER A 146 -15.67 14.00 4.53
N ARG A 147 -15.84 12.81 3.94
CA ARG A 147 -14.89 11.71 4.05
C ARG A 147 -13.56 12.05 3.36
N ARG A 148 -13.60 12.60 2.14
CA ARG A 148 -12.43 13.11 1.42
C ARG A 148 -11.71 14.19 2.20
N ASP A 149 -12.45 15.16 2.70
CA ASP A 149 -11.90 16.32 3.40
C ASP A 149 -11.26 15.89 4.72
N THR A 150 -11.86 14.90 5.40
CA THR A 150 -11.26 14.25 6.57
C THR A 150 -9.97 13.53 6.21
N ALA A 151 -9.94 12.73 5.13
CA ALA A 151 -8.73 12.02 4.70
C ALA A 151 -7.57 12.99 4.40
N ILE A 152 -7.87 14.16 3.80
CA ILE A 152 -6.90 15.23 3.57
C ILE A 152 -6.43 15.82 4.90
N ALA A 153 -7.36 16.15 5.79
CA ALA A 153 -7.07 16.80 7.07
C ALA A 153 -6.19 15.95 8.00
N VAL A 154 -6.37 14.64 8.00
CA VAL A 154 -5.55 13.69 8.79
C VAL A 154 -4.21 13.34 8.13
N GLY A 155 -3.92 13.88 6.94
CA GLY A 155 -2.64 13.76 6.26
C GLY A 155 -2.45 12.48 5.45
N ALA A 156 -3.52 11.78 5.03
CA ALA A 156 -3.38 10.61 4.17
C ALA A 156 -2.65 10.98 2.87
N HIS A 157 -1.64 10.18 2.50
CA HIS A 157 -0.78 10.44 1.34
C HIS A 157 -1.41 10.07 0.00
N SER A 158 -2.27 9.05 0.00
CA SER A 158 -3.00 8.59 -1.18
C SER A 158 -4.47 8.45 -0.81
N ILE A 159 -5.33 9.13 -1.55
CA ILE A 159 -6.77 9.11 -1.32
C ILE A 159 -7.43 8.59 -2.60
N SER A 160 -7.93 7.36 -2.56
CA SER A 160 -8.59 6.74 -3.69
C SER A 160 -10.08 7.06 -3.71
N THR A 161 -10.62 7.13 -4.91
CA THR A 161 -12.07 7.26 -5.17
C THR A 161 -12.48 6.31 -6.30
N ASP A 162 -13.70 5.85 -6.24
CA ASP A 162 -14.33 5.10 -7.34
C ASP A 162 -14.98 6.06 -8.36
N TYR A 163 -14.96 7.38 -8.08
CA TYR A 163 -15.56 8.45 -8.90
C TYR A 163 -14.48 9.47 -9.35
N PRO A 164 -13.58 9.08 -10.27
CA PRO A 164 -12.45 9.94 -10.67
C PRO A 164 -12.85 11.13 -11.56
N ALA A 165 -14.07 11.14 -12.07
CA ALA A 165 -14.60 12.21 -12.90
C ALA A 165 -15.97 12.65 -12.40
N LYS A 166 -16.32 13.91 -12.67
CA LYS A 166 -17.68 14.41 -12.42
C LYS A 166 -18.69 13.55 -13.21
N VAL A 167 -19.69 13.04 -12.52
CA VAL A 167 -20.83 12.36 -13.16
C VAL A 167 -21.85 13.42 -13.53
N ASP A 168 -22.24 13.49 -14.81
CA ASP A 168 -23.24 14.43 -15.27
C ASP A 168 -24.58 14.19 -14.54
N GLY A 169 -25.12 15.24 -13.92
CA GLY A 169 -26.36 15.17 -13.16
C GLY A 169 -26.20 15.04 -11.64
N LEU A 170 -24.96 14.91 -11.14
CA LEU A 170 -24.63 15.12 -9.73
C LEU A 170 -24.00 16.50 -9.61
N GLU A 171 -24.75 17.47 -9.02
CA GLU A 171 -24.29 18.83 -8.76
C GLU A 171 -23.57 18.94 -7.41
#